data_707945ec0172a5544506bf9ed4d1a66c
#
_entry.id   707945ec0172a5544506bf9ed4d1a66c
#
_cell.length_a   1.000
_cell.length_b   1.000
_cell.length_c   1.000
_cell.angle_alpha   90.00
_cell.angle_beta   90.00
_cell.angle_gamma   90.00
#
_symmetry.space_group_name_H-M   'P 1'
#
loop_
_entity.id
_entity.type
_entity.pdbx_description
1 polymer ?
#
loop_
_entity_poly.entity_id
_entity_poly.type
_entity_poly.pdbx_seq_one_letter_code
_entity_poly.pdbx_strand_id
1 'polypeptide(L)'
;MSTIEWQSKAEVVYESILQGQILPLSNGGNSYDIQAALALSTCYRLTPSKEAILKINESFINYFIQSKLNNPSAEIIIREPYPIACGSYDSTKKYVGIVHHLDPVIENKSWKHRWYFNTLRKNLKKLDTTITVSEYWKDELIKIGANNVNVIYNSFDVSKYADDEIKNDFKEKHQIAIDKKLIYIGNASKEKGVYEVYEALKDQDYELIMSGPVNNAPNIPVKYVNLNKSEYIKMLKACDLTISMSKMIEGWNRIAHESLLCNTPVIGNGTGGMKELLKKGNQIIEHDYNQLPLAIEKVLDNRSYYTSEGYKFVRRFDLTYFNESWINLINQLK
;
A
#
# COMPACT_ATOMS: atom_id res chain seq x y z
N MET A 1 -20.11 -24.33 0.61
CA MET A 1 -19.28 -23.11 0.79
C MET A 1 -20.17 -21.90 0.53
N SER A 2 -20.25 -20.96 1.46
CA SER A 2 -20.96 -19.68 1.23
C SER A 2 -20.24 -18.91 0.14
N THR A 3 -21.02 -18.16 -0.66
CA THR A 3 -20.49 -17.39 -1.78
C THR A 3 -20.29 -15.95 -1.36
N ILE A 4 -19.13 -15.36 -1.71
CA ILE A 4 -18.82 -13.95 -1.56
C ILE A 4 -18.66 -13.36 -2.96
N GLU A 5 -19.29 -12.22 -3.21
CA GLU A 5 -19.09 -11.46 -4.44
C GLU A 5 -18.06 -10.35 -4.19
N TRP A 6 -17.02 -10.31 -5.04
CA TRP A 6 -15.99 -9.26 -4.98
C TRP A 6 -16.18 -8.26 -6.10
N GLN A 7 -16.39 -7.01 -5.76
CA GLN A 7 -16.62 -5.91 -6.70
C GLN A 7 -15.41 -4.96 -6.71
N SER A 8 -14.65 -4.99 -7.80
CA SER A 8 -13.48 -4.14 -8.06
C SER A 8 -13.60 -3.47 -9.42
N LYS A 9 -13.05 -2.26 -9.55
CA LYS A 9 -12.82 -1.63 -10.85
C LYS A 9 -11.48 -2.07 -11.48
N ALA A 10 -10.58 -2.66 -10.72
CA ALA A 10 -9.27 -3.06 -11.19
C ALA A 10 -9.34 -4.42 -11.90
N GLU A 11 -9.12 -4.45 -13.22
CA GLU A 11 -9.11 -5.66 -14.04
C GLU A 11 -8.14 -6.72 -13.48
N VAL A 12 -6.95 -6.29 -13.03
CA VAL A 12 -5.96 -7.18 -12.44
C VAL A 12 -6.46 -7.90 -11.18
N VAL A 13 -7.30 -7.27 -10.36
CA VAL A 13 -7.93 -7.90 -9.20
C VAL A 13 -8.94 -8.94 -9.65
N TYR A 14 -9.79 -8.58 -10.62
CA TYR A 14 -10.77 -9.49 -11.21
C TYR A 14 -10.12 -10.74 -11.79
N GLU A 15 -9.12 -10.56 -12.64
CA GLU A 15 -8.40 -11.68 -13.29
C GLU A 15 -7.64 -12.55 -12.26
N SER A 16 -7.03 -11.94 -11.25
CA SER A 16 -6.33 -12.67 -10.19
C SER A 16 -7.28 -13.57 -9.40
N ILE A 17 -8.51 -13.09 -9.12
CA ILE A 17 -9.54 -13.91 -8.44
C ILE A 17 -9.98 -15.07 -9.34
N LEU A 18 -10.19 -14.82 -10.63
CA LEU A 18 -10.59 -15.87 -11.59
C LEU A 18 -9.53 -16.96 -11.74
N GLN A 19 -8.26 -16.57 -11.79
CA GLN A 19 -7.14 -17.48 -11.99
C GLN A 19 -6.63 -18.10 -10.68
N GLY A 20 -7.08 -17.62 -9.52
CA GLY A 20 -6.63 -18.10 -8.21
C GLY A 20 -5.14 -17.83 -7.94
N GLN A 21 -4.55 -16.81 -8.57
CA GLN A 21 -3.13 -16.48 -8.45
C GLN A 21 -2.88 -14.97 -8.44
N ILE A 22 -1.74 -14.56 -7.87
CA ILE A 22 -1.31 -13.16 -7.89
C ILE A 22 -0.69 -12.84 -9.25
N LEU A 23 -1.34 -11.98 -10.00
CA LEU A 23 -0.80 -11.44 -11.25
C LEU A 23 0.17 -10.28 -10.99
N PRO A 24 1.09 -9.98 -11.93
CA PRO A 24 1.98 -8.82 -11.82
C PRO A 24 1.19 -7.52 -11.62
N LEU A 25 1.54 -6.76 -10.61
CA LEU A 25 0.75 -5.62 -10.14
C LEU A 25 1.52 -4.31 -10.28
N SER A 26 0.79 -3.25 -10.66
CA SER A 26 1.34 -1.91 -10.79
C SER A 26 1.31 -1.09 -9.49
N ASN A 27 0.48 -1.47 -8.50
CA ASN A 27 0.33 -0.70 -7.27
C ASN A 27 0.08 -1.56 -6.02
N GLY A 28 0.31 -0.97 -4.85
CA GLY A 28 0.21 -1.64 -3.56
C GLY A 28 -1.23 -1.91 -3.09
N GLY A 29 -2.20 -1.09 -3.51
CA GLY A 29 -3.62 -1.30 -3.18
C GLY A 29 -4.15 -2.58 -3.80
N ASN A 30 -3.96 -2.74 -5.12
CA ASN A 30 -4.37 -3.97 -5.82
C ASN A 30 -3.70 -5.22 -5.22
N SER A 31 -2.42 -5.12 -4.80
CA SER A 31 -1.73 -6.23 -4.11
C SER A 31 -2.43 -6.65 -2.83
N TYR A 32 -2.89 -5.68 -2.03
CA TYR A 32 -3.64 -5.94 -0.81
C TYR A 32 -4.98 -6.62 -1.13
N ASP A 33 -5.73 -6.07 -2.08
CA ASP A 33 -7.08 -6.56 -2.44
C ASP A 33 -7.03 -7.97 -2.98
N ILE A 34 -6.07 -8.30 -3.86
CA ILE A 34 -5.87 -9.66 -4.36
C ILE A 34 -5.47 -10.61 -3.25
N GLN A 35 -4.56 -10.21 -2.37
CA GLN A 35 -4.14 -11.03 -1.24
C GLN A 35 -5.32 -11.35 -0.32
N ALA A 36 -6.21 -10.38 -0.05
CA ALA A 36 -7.43 -10.57 0.72
C ALA A 36 -8.40 -11.54 0.02
N ALA A 37 -8.59 -11.39 -1.29
CA ALA A 37 -9.42 -12.28 -2.06
C ALA A 37 -8.88 -13.71 -2.04
N LEU A 38 -7.58 -13.91 -2.23
CA LEU A 38 -6.95 -15.24 -2.18
C LEU A 38 -7.05 -15.86 -0.78
N ALA A 39 -6.86 -15.07 0.30
CA ALA A 39 -7.07 -15.53 1.66
C ALA A 39 -8.49 -16.08 1.87
N LEU A 40 -9.49 -15.34 1.42
CA LEU A 40 -10.89 -15.74 1.53
C LEU A 40 -11.25 -16.92 0.63
N SER A 41 -10.59 -17.08 -0.52
CA SER A 41 -10.85 -18.21 -1.44
C SER A 41 -10.53 -19.59 -0.85
N THR A 42 -9.76 -19.63 0.23
CA THR A 42 -9.47 -20.88 0.97
C THR A 42 -10.69 -21.41 1.72
N CYS A 43 -11.62 -20.53 2.11
CA CYS A 43 -12.80 -20.88 2.93
C CYS A 43 -14.14 -20.57 2.25
N TYR A 44 -14.14 -19.75 1.21
CA TYR A 44 -15.34 -19.26 0.53
C TYR A 44 -15.23 -19.44 -0.99
N ARG A 45 -16.38 -19.57 -1.64
CA ARG A 45 -16.44 -19.45 -3.10
C ARG A 45 -16.49 -17.97 -3.47
N LEU A 46 -15.41 -17.45 -4.02
CA LEU A 46 -15.38 -16.08 -4.53
C LEU A 46 -15.93 -16.02 -5.95
N THR A 47 -16.80 -15.06 -6.20
CA THR A 47 -17.29 -14.72 -7.54
C THR A 47 -16.96 -13.26 -7.80
N PRO A 48 -16.02 -12.96 -8.71
CA PRO A 48 -15.79 -11.57 -9.11
C PRO A 48 -16.99 -11.09 -9.90
N SER A 49 -17.42 -9.86 -9.67
CA SER A 49 -18.52 -9.25 -10.39
C SER A 49 -18.14 -9.01 -11.85
N LYS A 50 -19.00 -9.42 -12.79
CA LYS A 50 -18.82 -9.15 -14.23
C LYS A 50 -18.78 -7.65 -14.56
N GLU A 51 -19.24 -6.80 -13.67
CA GLU A 51 -19.29 -5.35 -13.83
C GLU A 51 -17.98 -4.65 -13.51
N ALA A 52 -17.06 -5.33 -12.80
CA ALA A 52 -15.70 -4.85 -12.63
C ALA A 52 -14.97 -4.66 -13.98
N ILE A 53 -15.47 -5.32 -15.06
CA ILE A 53 -14.88 -5.25 -16.41
C ILE A 53 -15.45 -4.07 -17.23
N LEU A 54 -15.90 -3.03 -16.61
CA LEU A 54 -16.13 -1.81 -17.37
C LEU A 54 -14.78 -1.24 -17.77
N LYS A 55 -14.53 -1.30 -19.08
CA LYS A 55 -13.26 -0.91 -19.70
C LYS A 55 -12.73 0.37 -19.05
N ILE A 56 -11.44 0.38 -18.74
CA ILE A 56 -10.69 1.48 -18.10
C ILE A 56 -11.01 2.87 -18.72
N ASN A 57 -11.52 2.91 -19.94
CA ASN A 57 -11.88 4.11 -20.69
C ASN A 57 -13.34 4.56 -20.55
N GLU A 58 -14.18 3.88 -19.77
CA GLU A 58 -15.55 4.33 -19.60
C GLU A 58 -15.66 5.46 -18.59
N SER A 59 -16.55 6.42 -18.90
CA SER A 59 -16.77 7.56 -18.03
C SER A 59 -17.32 7.08 -16.67
N PHE A 60 -16.97 7.76 -15.58
CA PHE A 60 -17.51 7.52 -14.24
C PHE A 60 -19.05 7.46 -14.25
N ILE A 61 -19.72 8.22 -15.12
CA ILE A 61 -21.18 8.23 -15.24
C ILE A 61 -21.69 6.89 -15.78
N ASN A 62 -21.08 6.32 -16.81
CA ASN A 62 -21.48 5.02 -17.34
C ASN A 62 -21.28 3.93 -16.29
N TYR A 63 -20.14 3.94 -15.59
CA TYR A 63 -19.88 3.02 -14.48
C TYR A 63 -20.97 3.15 -13.39
N PHE A 64 -21.33 4.39 -13.03
CA PHE A 64 -22.38 4.65 -12.04
C PHE A 64 -23.74 4.08 -12.47
N ILE A 65 -24.16 4.30 -13.73
CA ILE A 65 -25.43 3.79 -14.25
C ILE A 65 -25.44 2.26 -14.23
N GLN A 66 -24.40 1.63 -14.75
CA GLN A 66 -24.32 0.17 -14.84
C GLN A 66 -24.24 -0.49 -13.46
N SER A 67 -23.45 0.08 -12.53
CA SER A 67 -23.38 -0.40 -11.16
C SER A 67 -24.71 -0.32 -10.40
N LYS A 68 -25.60 0.63 -10.75
CA LYS A 68 -26.94 0.73 -10.19
C LYS A 68 -27.90 -0.34 -10.71
N LEU A 69 -27.64 -0.86 -11.89
CA LEU A 69 -28.45 -1.92 -12.50
C LEU A 69 -28.06 -3.33 -12.03
N ASN A 70 -26.87 -3.43 -11.41
CA ASN A 70 -26.39 -4.71 -10.87
C ASN A 70 -27.14 -5.10 -9.60
N ASN A 71 -27.61 -6.32 -9.59
CA ASN A 71 -28.16 -6.95 -8.40
C ASN A 71 -27.26 -8.11 -7.98
N PRO A 72 -26.38 -7.92 -6.97
CA PRO A 72 -25.46 -8.94 -6.51
C PRO A 72 -26.21 -10.21 -6.11
N SER A 73 -25.67 -11.38 -6.43
CA SER A 73 -26.31 -12.67 -6.13
C SER A 73 -25.89 -13.25 -4.77
N ALA A 74 -24.72 -12.85 -4.26
CA ALA A 74 -24.18 -13.33 -3.00
C ALA A 74 -24.83 -12.66 -1.79
N GLU A 75 -24.75 -13.32 -0.62
CA GLU A 75 -25.18 -12.76 0.67
C GLU A 75 -24.19 -11.74 1.21
N ILE A 76 -22.88 -11.95 0.97
CA ILE A 76 -21.80 -11.07 1.39
C ILE A 76 -21.16 -10.47 0.14
N ILE A 77 -21.03 -9.15 0.11
CA ILE A 77 -20.48 -8.39 -1.00
C ILE A 77 -19.30 -7.55 -0.50
N ILE A 78 -18.11 -7.78 -1.06
CA ILE A 78 -16.91 -6.98 -0.79
C ILE A 78 -16.77 -5.93 -1.88
N ARG A 79 -16.58 -4.68 -1.50
CA ARG A 79 -16.52 -3.52 -2.40
C ARG A 79 -15.28 -2.68 -2.18
N GLU A 80 -14.57 -2.41 -3.26
CA GLU A 80 -13.55 -1.38 -3.33
C GLU A 80 -14.19 0.04 -3.49
N PRO A 81 -13.41 1.14 -3.42
CA PRO A 81 -13.97 2.50 -3.34
C PRO A 81 -14.94 2.86 -4.48
N TYR A 82 -14.66 2.45 -5.73
CA TYR A 82 -15.58 2.74 -6.84
C TYR A 82 -16.93 2.02 -6.72
N PRO A 83 -16.98 0.70 -6.50
CA PRO A 83 -18.21 -0.01 -6.18
C PRO A 83 -18.93 0.50 -4.92
N ILE A 84 -18.22 0.97 -3.90
CA ILE A 84 -18.85 1.63 -2.74
C ILE A 84 -19.61 2.88 -3.20
N ALA A 85 -18.95 3.75 -3.98
CA ALA A 85 -19.56 4.99 -4.44
C ALA A 85 -20.75 4.76 -5.40
N CYS A 86 -20.64 3.80 -6.30
CA CYS A 86 -21.56 3.64 -7.44
C CYS A 86 -22.63 2.56 -7.25
N GLY A 87 -22.38 1.54 -6.43
CA GLY A 87 -23.24 0.34 -6.32
C GLY A 87 -24.63 0.60 -5.73
N SER A 88 -25.56 -0.32 -6.00
CA SER A 88 -26.83 -0.44 -5.31
C SER A 88 -26.64 -1.12 -3.95
N TYR A 89 -27.56 -0.91 -3.03
CA TYR A 89 -27.54 -1.53 -1.70
C TYR A 89 -28.90 -2.15 -1.42
N ASP A 90 -28.87 -3.42 -1.02
CA ASP A 90 -30.01 -4.22 -0.63
C ASP A 90 -29.89 -4.56 0.85
N SER A 91 -30.89 -4.23 1.66
CA SER A 91 -30.89 -4.43 3.11
C SER A 91 -30.87 -5.90 3.55
N THR A 92 -31.11 -6.84 2.62
CA THR A 92 -31.05 -8.28 2.90
C THR A 92 -29.63 -8.84 2.80
N LYS A 93 -28.65 -8.04 2.38
CA LYS A 93 -27.27 -8.44 2.10
C LYS A 93 -26.28 -7.75 3.04
N LYS A 94 -25.09 -8.34 3.19
CA LYS A 94 -23.99 -7.80 3.97
C LYS A 94 -22.94 -7.15 3.06
N TYR A 95 -22.56 -5.93 3.37
CA TYR A 95 -21.59 -5.16 2.59
C TYR A 95 -20.33 -4.86 3.38
N VAL A 96 -19.20 -5.30 2.85
CA VAL A 96 -17.84 -5.01 3.36
C VAL A 96 -17.17 -4.03 2.42
N GLY A 97 -16.73 -2.88 2.92
CA GLY A 97 -15.96 -1.92 2.12
C GLY A 97 -14.47 -2.02 2.40
N ILE A 98 -13.64 -1.85 1.37
CA ILE A 98 -12.20 -1.70 1.52
C ILE A 98 -11.82 -0.26 1.13
N VAL A 99 -11.20 0.48 2.04
CA VAL A 99 -10.74 1.86 1.79
C VAL A 99 -9.34 2.03 2.37
N HIS A 100 -8.34 1.99 1.50
CA HIS A 100 -6.93 2.14 1.92
C HIS A 100 -6.60 3.56 2.36
N HIS A 101 -7.08 4.56 1.62
CA HIS A 101 -6.92 5.98 1.89
C HIS A 101 -7.86 6.79 1.01
N LEU A 102 -8.06 8.05 1.37
CA LEU A 102 -8.74 9.06 0.57
C LEU A 102 -7.74 10.18 0.25
N ASP A 103 -7.60 10.50 -1.04
CA ASP A 103 -6.63 11.51 -1.48
C ASP A 103 -7.32 12.85 -1.76
N PRO A 104 -7.11 13.88 -0.90
CA PRO A 104 -7.70 15.21 -1.09
C PRO A 104 -7.24 15.89 -2.39
N VAL A 105 -6.05 15.55 -2.88
CA VAL A 105 -5.55 16.11 -4.16
C VAL A 105 -6.38 15.60 -5.33
N ILE A 106 -6.69 14.30 -5.33
CA ILE A 106 -7.56 13.70 -6.36
C ILE A 106 -8.98 14.26 -6.24
N GLU A 107 -9.50 14.40 -5.03
CA GLU A 107 -10.83 14.97 -4.80
C GLU A 107 -10.99 16.36 -5.43
N ASN A 108 -9.97 17.18 -5.31
CA ASN A 108 -10.01 18.57 -5.78
C ASN A 108 -9.68 18.75 -7.27
N LYS A 109 -9.35 17.70 -8.02
CA LYS A 109 -9.02 17.77 -9.45
C LYS A 109 -10.18 18.27 -10.31
N SER A 110 -11.43 17.90 -10.00
CA SER A 110 -12.60 18.31 -10.77
C SER A 110 -13.91 18.11 -9.99
N TRP A 111 -15.00 18.73 -10.50
CA TRP A 111 -16.33 18.52 -9.93
C TRP A 111 -16.77 17.04 -9.95
N LYS A 112 -16.34 16.24 -10.95
CA LYS A 112 -16.62 14.78 -11.01
C LYS A 112 -15.96 14.03 -9.88
N HIS A 113 -14.70 14.38 -9.55
CA HIS A 113 -14.00 13.78 -8.41
C HIS A 113 -14.68 14.17 -7.09
N ARG A 114 -15.05 15.43 -6.88
CA ARG A 114 -15.79 15.85 -5.68
C ARG A 114 -17.12 15.10 -5.54
N TRP A 115 -17.86 14.97 -6.63
CA TRP A 115 -19.11 14.20 -6.63
C TRP A 115 -18.87 12.73 -6.27
N TYR A 116 -17.84 12.11 -6.85
CA TYR A 116 -17.43 10.73 -6.51
C TYR A 116 -17.12 10.59 -5.01
N PHE A 117 -16.26 11.44 -4.45
CA PHE A 117 -15.89 11.38 -3.03
C PHE A 117 -17.08 11.67 -2.09
N ASN A 118 -17.95 12.60 -2.45
CA ASN A 118 -19.17 12.85 -1.68
C ASN A 118 -20.11 11.64 -1.68
N THR A 119 -20.25 10.97 -2.83
CA THR A 119 -21.08 9.76 -2.95
C THR A 119 -20.45 8.61 -2.18
N LEU A 120 -19.12 8.45 -2.24
CA LEU A 120 -18.37 7.48 -1.45
C LEU A 120 -18.64 7.67 0.06
N ARG A 121 -18.43 8.88 0.59
CA ARG A 121 -18.70 9.20 2.01
C ARG A 121 -20.14 8.90 2.43
N LYS A 122 -21.10 9.26 1.59
CA LYS A 122 -22.53 8.96 1.84
C LYS A 122 -22.79 7.46 1.93
N ASN A 123 -22.13 6.67 1.10
CA ASN A 123 -22.36 5.22 1.00
C ASN A 123 -21.55 4.42 2.03
N LEU A 124 -20.46 4.95 2.59
CA LEU A 124 -19.75 4.32 3.71
C LEU A 124 -20.67 4.00 4.89
N LYS A 125 -21.68 4.83 5.13
CA LYS A 125 -22.69 4.61 6.19
C LYS A 125 -23.62 3.43 5.95
N LYS A 126 -23.63 2.87 4.73
CA LYS A 126 -24.49 1.74 4.34
C LYS A 126 -23.77 0.39 4.42
N LEU A 127 -22.48 0.42 4.73
CA LEU A 127 -21.68 -0.78 4.87
C LEU A 127 -21.88 -1.38 6.27
N ASP A 128 -21.93 -2.68 6.36
CA ASP A 128 -21.93 -3.40 7.65
C ASP A 128 -20.57 -3.28 8.34
N THR A 129 -19.48 -3.25 7.54
CA THR A 129 -18.14 -2.99 8.03
C THR A 129 -17.26 -2.37 6.93
N THR A 130 -16.29 -1.56 7.36
CA THR A 130 -15.27 -0.97 6.49
C THR A 130 -13.90 -1.43 6.93
N ILE A 131 -13.07 -1.88 6.00
CA ILE A 131 -11.69 -2.28 6.22
C ILE A 131 -10.76 -1.19 5.74
N THR A 132 -9.77 -0.89 6.56
CA THR A 132 -8.67 0.00 6.21
C THR A 132 -7.33 -0.57 6.66
N VAL A 133 -6.23 0.11 6.35
CA VAL A 133 -4.87 -0.42 6.48
C VAL A 133 -4.04 0.22 7.60
N SER A 134 -4.62 1.13 8.39
CA SER A 134 -3.96 1.77 9.55
C SER A 134 -4.98 2.39 10.51
N GLU A 135 -4.59 2.58 11.78
CA GLU A 135 -5.43 3.28 12.77
C GLU A 135 -5.68 4.74 12.37
N TYR A 136 -4.70 5.40 11.72
CA TYR A 136 -4.90 6.73 11.18
C TYR A 136 -6.12 6.79 10.24
N TRP A 137 -6.20 5.88 9.28
CA TRP A 137 -7.32 5.86 8.33
C TRP A 137 -8.62 5.35 8.96
N LYS A 138 -8.53 4.50 9.97
CA LYS A 138 -9.71 4.13 10.77
C LYS A 138 -10.34 5.38 11.41
N ASP A 139 -9.54 6.20 12.07
CA ASP A 139 -10.01 7.43 12.71
C ASP A 139 -10.59 8.40 11.68
N GLU A 140 -9.93 8.59 10.53
CA GLU A 140 -10.43 9.46 9.47
C GLU A 140 -11.75 8.95 8.85
N LEU A 141 -11.88 7.65 8.64
CA LEU A 141 -13.12 7.05 8.11
C LEU A 141 -14.27 7.14 9.11
N ILE A 142 -14.02 6.96 10.41
CA ILE A 142 -15.04 7.18 11.47
C ILE A 142 -15.50 8.64 11.49
N LYS A 143 -14.58 9.61 11.40
CA LYS A 143 -14.92 11.06 11.36
C LYS A 143 -15.85 11.42 10.21
N ILE A 144 -15.72 10.77 9.07
CA ILE A 144 -16.61 10.99 7.92
C ILE A 144 -17.86 10.11 7.92
N GLY A 145 -18.07 9.35 9.00
CA GLY A 145 -19.28 8.60 9.29
C GLY A 145 -19.32 7.16 8.79
N ALA A 146 -18.18 6.54 8.53
CA ALA A 146 -18.13 5.10 8.32
C ALA A 146 -18.45 4.36 9.62
N ASN A 147 -19.27 3.31 9.51
CA ASN A 147 -19.61 2.46 10.64
C ASN A 147 -18.64 1.26 10.71
N ASN A 148 -18.42 0.75 11.94
CA ASN A 148 -17.70 -0.50 12.18
C ASN A 148 -16.40 -0.60 11.36
N VAL A 149 -15.48 0.36 11.57
CA VAL A 149 -14.20 0.39 10.84
C VAL A 149 -13.18 -0.50 11.52
N ASN A 150 -12.66 -1.48 10.78
CA ASN A 150 -11.65 -2.43 11.23
C ASN A 150 -10.32 -2.21 10.50
N VAL A 151 -9.21 -2.39 11.20
CA VAL A 151 -7.87 -2.32 10.61
C VAL A 151 -7.37 -3.73 10.35
N ILE A 152 -7.06 -4.01 9.09
CA ILE A 152 -6.26 -5.18 8.70
C ILE A 152 -5.03 -4.63 7.99
N TYR A 153 -3.88 -4.71 8.65
CA TYR A 153 -2.63 -4.16 8.14
C TYR A 153 -2.16 -4.86 6.87
N ASN A 154 -1.36 -4.16 6.06
CA ASN A 154 -0.66 -4.81 4.95
C ASN A 154 0.23 -5.94 5.47
N SER A 155 0.26 -7.05 4.76
CA SER A 155 1.11 -8.18 5.10
C SER A 155 2.01 -8.60 3.94
N PHE A 156 3.03 -9.35 4.30
CA PHE A 156 4.04 -9.84 3.38
C PHE A 156 4.41 -11.28 3.72
N ASP A 157 4.85 -12.02 2.73
CA ASP A 157 5.51 -13.31 2.94
C ASP A 157 6.89 -13.07 3.54
N VAL A 158 6.98 -13.11 4.86
CA VAL A 158 8.20 -12.79 5.62
C VAL A 158 9.37 -13.69 5.21
N SER A 159 9.11 -14.94 4.78
CA SER A 159 10.14 -15.88 4.36
C SER A 159 10.97 -15.37 3.17
N LYS A 160 10.33 -14.61 2.26
CA LYS A 160 11.01 -14.01 1.10
C LYS A 160 12.02 -12.93 1.45
N TYR A 161 11.95 -12.41 2.68
CA TYR A 161 12.84 -11.36 3.17
C TYR A 161 13.95 -11.90 4.10
N ALA A 162 13.87 -13.19 4.50
CA ALA A 162 14.76 -13.78 5.48
C ALA A 162 16.15 -14.18 4.96
N ASP A 163 16.29 -14.40 3.63
CA ASP A 163 17.57 -14.85 3.07
C ASP A 163 18.69 -13.82 3.28
N ASP A 164 19.80 -14.27 3.87
CA ASP A 164 20.99 -13.45 4.12
C ASP A 164 21.89 -13.31 2.86
N GLU A 165 21.30 -13.23 1.66
CA GLU A 165 22.07 -13.04 0.44
C GLU A 165 22.89 -11.74 0.48
N ILE A 166 24.08 -11.85 -0.02
CA ILE A 166 25.23 -10.97 0.14
C ILE A 166 24.93 -9.56 -0.39
N LYS A 167 24.97 -8.55 0.48
CA LYS A 167 24.77 -7.13 0.15
C LYS A 167 25.66 -6.62 -0.98
N ASN A 168 26.85 -7.21 -1.12
CA ASN A 168 27.85 -6.79 -2.09
C ASN A 168 27.47 -7.15 -3.51
N ASP A 169 26.82 -8.31 -3.75
CA ASP A 169 26.44 -8.76 -5.10
C ASP A 169 25.56 -7.73 -5.83
N PHE A 170 24.63 -7.09 -5.10
CA PHE A 170 23.80 -6.05 -5.69
C PHE A 170 24.62 -4.81 -6.05
N LYS A 171 25.52 -4.37 -5.15
CA LYS A 171 26.36 -3.19 -5.40
C LYS A 171 27.28 -3.43 -6.59
N GLU A 172 27.94 -4.59 -6.69
CA GLU A 172 28.81 -4.96 -7.80
C GLU A 172 28.04 -5.00 -9.12
N LYS A 173 26.91 -5.73 -9.16
CA LYS A 173 26.05 -5.84 -10.35
C LYS A 173 25.64 -4.48 -10.90
N HIS A 174 25.35 -3.53 -10.01
CA HIS A 174 24.88 -2.21 -10.38
C HIS A 174 25.99 -1.13 -10.38
N GLN A 175 27.26 -1.51 -10.30
CA GLN A 175 28.42 -0.59 -10.32
C GLN A 175 28.29 0.51 -9.26
N ILE A 176 27.95 0.11 -8.04
CA ILE A 176 27.86 0.98 -6.85
C ILE A 176 29.11 0.75 -6.01
N ALA A 177 29.76 1.82 -5.58
CA ALA A 177 30.97 1.74 -4.76
C ALA A 177 30.67 1.00 -3.43
N ILE A 178 31.47 -0.03 -3.13
CA ILE A 178 31.25 -0.92 -1.99
C ILE A 178 31.43 -0.17 -0.65
N ASP A 179 32.37 0.75 -0.61
CA ASP A 179 32.74 1.56 0.56
C ASP A 179 31.72 2.68 0.84
N LYS A 180 30.94 3.09 -0.14
CA LYS A 180 29.92 4.13 0.05
C LYS A 180 28.63 3.59 0.67
N LYS A 181 27.99 4.43 1.48
CA LYS A 181 26.65 4.17 2.01
C LYS A 181 25.62 4.30 0.90
N LEU A 182 24.83 3.23 0.70
CA LEU A 182 23.76 3.19 -0.29
C LEU A 182 22.42 3.56 0.38
N ILE A 183 21.79 4.62 -0.09
CA ILE A 183 20.52 5.12 0.46
C ILE A 183 19.42 5.01 -0.62
N TYR A 184 18.39 4.25 -0.31
CA TYR A 184 17.20 4.19 -1.14
C TYR A 184 16.27 5.37 -0.84
N ILE A 185 16.02 6.21 -1.84
CA ILE A 185 15.21 7.44 -1.69
C ILE A 185 13.76 7.31 -2.15
N GLY A 186 13.32 6.09 -2.49
CA GLY A 186 11.94 5.79 -2.83
C GLY A 186 11.68 5.47 -4.30
N ASN A 187 10.42 5.31 -4.64
CA ASN A 187 10.01 5.12 -6.03
C ASN A 187 10.21 6.40 -6.84
N ALA A 188 10.62 6.24 -8.09
CA ALA A 188 10.87 7.30 -9.06
C ALA A 188 9.58 8.06 -9.42
N SER A 189 9.07 8.86 -8.50
CA SER A 189 7.85 9.65 -8.61
C SER A 189 7.99 10.96 -7.84
N LYS A 190 7.47 12.05 -8.42
CA LYS A 190 7.46 13.38 -7.79
C LYS A 190 6.66 13.39 -6.49
N GLU A 191 5.60 12.59 -6.42
CA GLU A 191 4.73 12.47 -5.26
C GLU A 191 5.42 11.79 -4.08
N LYS A 192 6.52 11.08 -4.32
CA LYS A 192 7.33 10.41 -3.28
C LYS A 192 8.43 11.28 -2.70
N GLY A 193 8.56 12.55 -3.14
CA GLY A 193 9.50 13.51 -2.59
C GLY A 193 10.98 13.23 -2.92
N VAL A 194 11.25 12.38 -3.91
CA VAL A 194 12.62 11.95 -4.26
C VAL A 194 13.50 13.11 -4.74
N TYR A 195 12.91 14.12 -5.38
CA TYR A 195 13.64 15.32 -5.82
C TYR A 195 14.15 16.13 -4.61
N GLU A 196 13.29 16.38 -3.64
CA GLU A 196 13.64 17.15 -2.44
C GLU A 196 14.65 16.41 -1.55
N VAL A 197 14.54 15.08 -1.49
CA VAL A 197 15.54 14.24 -0.80
C VAL A 197 16.89 14.34 -1.52
N TYR A 198 16.91 14.27 -2.86
CA TYR A 198 18.13 14.45 -3.64
C TYR A 198 18.75 15.84 -3.38
N GLU A 199 17.98 16.90 -3.46
CA GLU A 199 18.49 18.28 -3.21
C GLU A 199 19.11 18.42 -1.79
N ALA A 200 18.51 17.76 -0.80
CA ALA A 200 19.03 17.79 0.57
C ALA A 200 20.33 16.98 0.76
N LEU A 201 20.58 15.99 -0.10
CA LEU A 201 21.68 15.03 0.08
C LEU A 201 22.75 15.06 -1.02
N LYS A 202 22.59 15.88 -2.08
CA LYS A 202 23.48 15.88 -3.26
C LYS A 202 24.95 16.23 -2.95
N ASP A 203 25.20 16.96 -1.87
CA ASP A 203 26.54 17.36 -1.44
C ASP A 203 27.12 16.43 -0.36
N GLN A 204 26.43 15.33 -0.04
CA GLN A 204 26.86 14.33 0.92
C GLN A 204 27.55 13.16 0.21
N ASP A 205 28.44 12.45 0.89
CA ASP A 205 29.16 11.30 0.36
C ASP A 205 28.32 10.00 0.44
N TYR A 206 27.12 10.02 -0.17
CA TYR A 206 26.23 8.86 -0.27
C TYR A 206 25.99 8.47 -1.72
N GLU A 207 25.79 7.17 -1.95
CA GLU A 207 25.18 6.69 -3.20
C GLU A 207 23.66 6.68 -3.03
N LEU A 208 22.96 7.44 -3.87
CA LEU A 208 21.52 7.52 -3.87
C LEU A 208 20.93 6.64 -4.97
N ILE A 209 19.89 5.88 -4.62
CA ILE A 209 19.19 5.01 -5.57
C ILE A 209 17.68 5.20 -5.48
N MET A 210 17.01 5.22 -6.63
CA MET A 210 15.55 5.18 -6.74
C MET A 210 15.12 4.04 -7.66
N SER A 211 13.90 3.53 -7.51
CA SER A 211 13.40 2.41 -8.29
C SER A 211 11.97 2.63 -8.79
N GLY A 212 11.50 1.74 -9.68
CA GLY A 212 10.13 1.72 -10.15
C GLY A 212 9.95 2.26 -11.58
N PRO A 213 8.72 2.34 -12.10
CA PRO A 213 8.46 2.82 -13.46
C PRO A 213 8.78 4.31 -13.61
N VAL A 214 9.38 4.68 -14.73
CA VAL A 214 9.94 6.04 -15.00
C VAL A 214 8.85 7.10 -15.22
N ASN A 215 7.59 6.73 -15.26
CA ASN A 215 6.47 7.53 -15.77
C ASN A 215 6.24 8.89 -15.09
N ASN A 216 6.95 9.35 -14.15
CA ASN A 216 6.94 10.70 -13.58
C ASN A 216 8.21 10.94 -12.75
N ALA A 217 9.28 10.17 -13.03
CA ALA A 217 10.53 10.33 -12.33
C ALA A 217 11.09 11.75 -12.58
N PRO A 218 11.57 12.43 -11.56
CA PRO A 218 12.34 13.64 -11.77
C PRO A 218 13.66 13.30 -12.46
N ASN A 219 14.11 14.18 -13.34
CA ASN A 219 15.43 14.04 -13.94
C ASN A 219 16.49 14.54 -12.93
N ILE A 220 16.99 13.61 -12.11
CA ILE A 220 18.02 13.85 -11.09
C ILE A 220 19.17 12.85 -11.28
N PRO A 221 20.43 13.24 -11.02
CA PRO A 221 21.61 12.40 -11.25
C PRO A 221 21.80 11.39 -10.12
N VAL A 222 20.83 10.49 -9.93
CA VAL A 222 20.91 9.38 -8.99
C VAL A 222 20.78 8.05 -9.73
N LYS A 223 21.25 6.96 -9.12
CA LYS A 223 21.08 5.63 -9.70
C LYS A 223 19.58 5.30 -9.81
N TYR A 224 19.15 4.96 -11.02
CA TYR A 224 17.78 4.51 -11.26
C TYR A 224 17.76 3.04 -11.68
N VAL A 225 16.84 2.28 -11.10
CA VAL A 225 16.66 0.86 -11.42
C VAL A 225 15.17 0.51 -11.56
N ASN A 226 14.87 -0.38 -12.51
CA ASN A 226 13.56 -1.00 -12.65
C ASN A 226 13.70 -2.50 -12.45
N LEU A 227 13.29 -3.00 -11.30
CA LEU A 227 13.60 -4.32 -10.79
C LEU A 227 12.36 -5.19 -10.68
N ASN A 228 12.51 -6.50 -10.90
CA ASN A 228 11.51 -7.47 -10.46
C ASN A 228 11.51 -7.59 -8.92
N LYS A 229 10.55 -8.30 -8.36
CA LYS A 229 10.36 -8.36 -6.90
C LYS A 229 11.55 -8.94 -6.14
N SER A 230 12.19 -9.99 -6.67
CA SER A 230 13.37 -10.61 -6.04
C SER A 230 14.55 -9.63 -6.02
N GLU A 231 14.85 -9.01 -7.15
CA GLU A 231 15.93 -8.01 -7.24
C GLU A 231 15.64 -6.75 -6.41
N TYR A 232 14.38 -6.35 -6.30
CA TYR A 232 13.97 -5.25 -5.42
C TYR A 232 14.25 -5.56 -3.94
N ILE A 233 13.98 -6.79 -3.49
CA ILE A 233 14.34 -7.24 -2.14
C ILE A 233 15.86 -7.20 -1.94
N LYS A 234 16.64 -7.68 -2.91
CA LYS A 234 18.13 -7.61 -2.88
C LYS A 234 18.62 -6.16 -2.78
N MET A 235 17.99 -5.25 -3.52
CA MET A 235 18.29 -3.81 -3.44
C MET A 235 18.04 -3.28 -2.02
N LEU A 236 16.87 -3.55 -1.43
CA LEU A 236 16.57 -3.10 -0.08
C LEU A 236 17.56 -3.63 0.95
N LYS A 237 17.95 -4.90 0.85
CA LYS A 237 18.97 -5.50 1.72
C LYS A 237 20.37 -4.88 1.54
N ALA A 238 20.70 -4.47 0.31
CA ALA A 238 21.97 -3.82 0.01
C ALA A 238 22.04 -2.38 0.53
N CYS A 239 20.89 -1.74 0.73
CA CYS A 239 20.81 -0.38 1.24
C CYS A 239 21.18 -0.31 2.72
N ASP A 240 21.88 0.76 3.10
CA ASP A 240 22.17 1.08 4.50
C ASP A 240 20.98 1.74 5.17
N LEU A 241 20.13 2.43 4.39
CA LEU A 241 18.96 3.17 4.85
C LEU A 241 17.94 3.35 3.72
N THR A 242 16.66 3.46 4.08
CA THR A 242 15.58 3.91 3.20
C THR A 242 15.02 5.24 3.67
N ILE A 243 14.80 6.18 2.75
CA ILE A 243 14.14 7.46 3.02
C ILE A 243 12.79 7.47 2.32
N SER A 244 11.73 7.83 3.04
CA SER A 244 10.36 7.91 2.54
C SER A 244 9.71 9.24 2.92
N MET A 245 9.86 10.24 2.05
CA MET A 245 9.36 11.61 2.23
C MET A 245 8.13 11.86 1.35
N SER A 246 7.12 10.99 1.47
CA SER A 246 5.92 11.05 0.63
C SER A 246 5.15 12.37 0.81
N LYS A 247 4.79 13.02 -0.30
CA LYS A 247 3.88 14.18 -0.33
C LYS A 247 2.41 13.78 -0.25
N MET A 248 2.14 12.48 -0.46
CA MET A 248 0.80 11.91 -0.34
C MET A 248 0.51 11.51 1.11
N ILE A 249 -0.75 11.55 1.51
CA ILE A 249 -1.18 10.96 2.76
C ILE A 249 -1.22 9.44 2.58
N GLU A 250 -0.21 8.75 3.11
CA GLU A 250 -0.02 7.32 2.93
C GLU A 250 -1.10 6.50 3.62
N GLY A 251 -1.55 5.41 2.97
CA GLY A 251 -2.40 4.40 3.61
C GLY A 251 -1.63 3.68 4.73
N TRP A 252 -0.48 3.08 4.37
CA TRP A 252 0.42 2.35 5.27
C TRP A 252 1.91 2.62 5.00
N ASN A 253 2.33 2.77 3.78
CA ASN A 253 3.69 2.81 3.24
C ASN A 253 4.36 1.43 3.17
N ARG A 254 4.04 0.69 2.12
CA ARG A 254 4.57 -0.66 1.86
C ARG A 254 6.10 -0.69 1.72
N ILE A 255 6.70 0.35 1.11
CA ILE A 255 8.16 0.46 0.94
C ILE A 255 8.86 0.47 2.29
N ALA A 256 8.40 1.27 3.24
CA ALA A 256 8.95 1.31 4.58
C ALA A 256 8.82 -0.05 5.28
N HIS A 257 7.66 -0.70 5.17
CA HIS A 257 7.45 -2.04 5.74
C HIS A 257 8.43 -3.06 5.14
N GLU A 258 8.58 -3.11 3.82
CA GLU A 258 9.48 -4.03 3.13
C GLU A 258 10.96 -3.76 3.46
N SER A 259 11.35 -2.49 3.59
CA SER A 259 12.68 -2.12 4.05
C SER A 259 12.98 -2.66 5.44
N LEU A 260 12.05 -2.51 6.38
CA LEU A 260 12.20 -3.04 7.73
C LEU A 260 12.26 -4.57 7.76
N LEU A 261 11.51 -5.28 6.90
CA LEU A 261 11.63 -6.72 6.72
C LEU A 261 13.01 -7.14 6.17
N CYS A 262 13.65 -6.26 5.40
CA CYS A 262 15.03 -6.45 4.90
C CYS A 262 16.12 -6.05 5.91
N ASN A 263 15.78 -5.76 7.17
CA ASN A 263 16.71 -5.20 8.15
C ASN A 263 17.36 -3.88 7.67
N THR A 264 16.62 -3.09 6.91
CA THR A 264 17.03 -1.78 6.43
C THR A 264 16.19 -0.73 7.14
N PRO A 265 16.81 0.13 7.98
CA PRO A 265 16.10 1.13 8.76
C PRO A 265 15.48 2.20 7.86
N VAL A 266 14.51 2.94 8.40
CA VAL A 266 13.74 3.92 7.62
C VAL A 266 13.73 5.28 8.31
N ILE A 267 13.94 6.34 7.52
CA ILE A 267 13.56 7.70 7.87
C ILE A 267 12.39 8.10 7.00
N GLY A 268 11.35 8.68 7.57
CA GLY A 268 10.21 9.15 6.79
C GLY A 268 9.50 10.33 7.41
N ASN A 269 8.67 11.03 6.62
CA ASN A 269 7.93 12.18 7.14
C ASN A 269 6.64 11.83 7.90
N GLY A 270 6.30 10.56 8.00
CA GLY A 270 5.18 10.11 8.82
C GLY A 270 3.81 10.61 8.37
N THR A 271 3.58 10.80 7.08
CA THR A 271 2.24 11.16 6.57
C THR A 271 1.27 9.98 6.65
N GLY A 272 0.05 10.22 7.14
CA GLY A 272 -0.99 9.21 7.24
C GLY A 272 -0.57 7.98 8.07
N GLY A 273 -0.89 6.79 7.57
CA GLY A 273 -0.57 5.51 8.23
C GLY A 273 0.93 5.24 8.36
N MET A 274 1.78 5.88 7.58
CA MET A 274 3.23 5.77 7.73
C MET A 274 3.70 6.23 9.12
N LYS A 275 3.03 7.22 9.74
CA LYS A 275 3.37 7.69 11.09
C LYS A 275 3.26 6.56 12.12
N GLU A 276 2.23 5.76 12.00
CA GLU A 276 2.02 4.62 12.88
C GLU A 276 3.11 3.57 12.70
N LEU A 277 3.43 3.21 11.46
CA LEU A 277 4.48 2.26 11.10
C LEU A 277 5.84 2.67 11.68
N LEU A 278 6.24 3.93 11.44
CA LEU A 278 7.52 4.44 11.90
C LEU A 278 7.60 4.53 13.43
N LYS A 279 6.56 5.06 14.08
CA LYS A 279 6.52 5.15 15.56
C LYS A 279 6.60 3.79 16.23
N LYS A 280 5.75 2.84 15.82
CA LYS A 280 5.69 1.51 16.43
C LYS A 280 6.92 0.66 16.09
N GLY A 281 7.59 0.94 14.96
CA GLY A 281 8.86 0.34 14.58
C GLY A 281 10.09 1.07 15.14
N ASN A 282 9.92 2.07 16.01
CA ASN A 282 10.99 2.90 16.56
C ASN A 282 11.91 3.53 15.50
N GLN A 283 11.33 3.96 14.39
CA GLN A 283 12.03 4.60 13.28
C GLN A 283 12.00 6.14 13.42
N ILE A 284 12.89 6.84 12.69
CA ILE A 284 12.93 8.31 12.74
C ILE A 284 11.82 8.90 11.87
N ILE A 285 11.10 9.88 12.44
CA ILE A 285 10.19 10.76 11.72
C ILE A 285 10.85 12.12 11.60
N GLU A 286 11.09 12.55 10.36
CA GLU A 286 11.69 13.85 10.06
C GLU A 286 10.83 14.57 9.02
N HIS A 287 10.53 15.84 9.26
CA HIS A 287 9.70 16.66 8.38
C HIS A 287 10.50 17.69 7.59
N ASP A 288 11.67 18.07 8.10
CA ASP A 288 12.56 19.04 7.47
C ASP A 288 13.63 18.33 6.65
N TYR A 289 13.63 18.54 5.34
CA TYR A 289 14.64 17.99 4.45
C TYR A 289 16.06 18.40 4.81
N ASN A 290 16.26 19.61 5.38
CA ASN A 290 17.58 20.10 5.82
C ASN A 290 18.14 19.32 7.01
N GLN A 291 17.29 18.64 7.76
CA GLN A 291 17.70 17.80 8.90
C GLN A 291 18.01 16.35 8.49
N LEU A 292 17.76 15.97 7.23
CA LEU A 292 18.00 14.60 6.76
C LEU A 292 19.46 14.14 6.97
N PRO A 293 20.52 14.95 6.69
CA PRO A 293 21.88 14.51 6.94
C PRO A 293 22.12 14.10 8.41
N LEU A 294 21.68 14.91 9.36
CA LEU A 294 21.80 14.60 10.79
C LEU A 294 20.97 13.38 11.21
N ALA A 295 19.77 13.25 10.65
CA ALA A 295 18.92 12.08 10.90
C ALA A 295 19.55 10.80 10.36
N ILE A 296 20.20 10.86 9.20
CA ILE A 296 20.93 9.73 8.61
C ILE A 296 22.10 9.30 9.50
N GLU A 297 22.95 10.22 9.91
CA GLU A 297 24.08 9.96 10.83
C GLU A 297 23.58 9.25 12.08
N LYS A 298 22.55 9.80 12.74
CA LYS A 298 21.95 9.20 13.95
C LYS A 298 21.48 7.77 13.73
N VAL A 299 20.87 7.48 12.56
CA VAL A 299 20.43 6.11 12.24
C VAL A 299 21.61 5.20 11.99
N LEU A 300 22.61 5.64 11.23
CA LEU A 300 23.79 4.84 10.89
C LEU A 300 24.63 4.50 12.11
N ASP A 301 24.80 5.44 13.04
CA ASP A 301 25.53 5.23 14.32
C ASP A 301 24.83 4.21 15.23
N ASN A 302 23.50 4.10 15.14
CA ASN A 302 22.70 3.18 15.94
C ASN A 302 21.94 2.17 15.08
N ARG A 303 22.50 1.78 13.95
CA ARG A 303 21.82 0.99 12.91
C ARG A 303 21.22 -0.30 13.46
N SER A 304 21.94 -1.02 14.32
CA SER A 304 21.48 -2.28 14.92
C SER A 304 20.19 -2.11 15.72
N TYR A 305 20.04 -1.01 16.45
CA TYR A 305 18.82 -0.68 17.19
C TYR A 305 17.63 -0.50 16.23
N TYR A 306 17.77 0.39 15.23
CA TYR A 306 16.68 0.71 14.31
C TYR A 306 16.26 -0.50 13.46
N THR A 307 17.22 -1.32 13.02
CA THR A 307 16.92 -2.55 12.28
C THR A 307 16.17 -3.56 13.14
N SER A 308 16.66 -3.83 14.36
CA SER A 308 16.06 -4.81 15.27
C SER A 308 14.63 -4.43 15.65
N GLU A 309 14.39 -3.18 16.06
CA GLU A 309 13.08 -2.72 16.48
C GLU A 309 12.09 -2.66 15.29
N GLY A 310 12.56 -2.20 14.13
CA GLY A 310 11.77 -2.17 12.92
C GLY A 310 11.32 -3.56 12.49
N TYR A 311 12.26 -4.50 12.35
CA TYR A 311 11.97 -5.89 11.98
C TYR A 311 11.03 -6.57 12.98
N LYS A 312 11.30 -6.43 14.28
CA LYS A 312 10.45 -6.98 15.35
C LYS A 312 9.00 -6.50 15.25
N PHE A 313 8.80 -5.25 14.87
CA PHE A 313 7.45 -4.70 14.70
C PHE A 313 6.77 -5.27 13.46
N VAL A 314 7.41 -5.22 12.29
CA VAL A 314 6.76 -5.51 11.00
C VAL A 314 6.58 -7.00 10.72
N ARG A 315 7.45 -7.88 11.22
CA ARG A 315 7.35 -9.34 10.99
C ARG A 315 6.07 -9.96 11.53
N ARG A 316 5.34 -9.26 12.40
CA ARG A 316 4.06 -9.73 12.96
C ARG A 316 2.93 -9.70 11.94
N PHE A 317 3.09 -8.95 10.87
CA PHE A 317 2.10 -8.82 9.81
C PHE A 317 2.45 -9.75 8.65
N ASP A 318 2.50 -11.05 8.96
CA ASP A 318 2.72 -12.10 7.99
C ASP A 318 1.42 -12.55 7.29
N LEU A 319 1.54 -13.54 6.39
CA LEU A 319 0.39 -14.06 5.66
C LEU A 319 -0.61 -14.77 6.59
N THR A 320 -0.16 -15.38 7.69
CA THR A 320 -1.03 -16.05 8.66
C THR A 320 -1.92 -15.04 9.35
N TYR A 321 -1.31 -13.98 9.93
CA TYR A 321 -2.04 -12.85 10.50
C TYR A 321 -3.10 -12.30 9.55
N PHE A 322 -2.73 -12.09 8.29
CA PHE A 322 -3.61 -11.48 7.29
C PHE A 322 -4.80 -12.37 6.95
N ASN A 323 -4.52 -13.64 6.67
CA ASN A 323 -5.54 -14.62 6.30
C ASN A 323 -6.55 -14.82 7.45
N GLU A 324 -6.07 -15.01 8.67
CA GLU A 324 -6.92 -15.17 9.85
C GLU A 324 -7.76 -13.92 10.11
N SER A 325 -7.18 -12.72 9.97
CA SER A 325 -7.90 -11.46 10.18
C SER A 325 -9.08 -11.32 9.21
N TRP A 326 -8.88 -11.63 7.93
CA TRP A 326 -9.93 -11.59 6.92
C TRP A 326 -11.00 -12.67 7.12
N ILE A 327 -10.60 -13.91 7.38
CA ILE A 327 -11.53 -15.03 7.61
C ILE A 327 -12.38 -14.77 8.86
N ASN A 328 -11.77 -14.33 9.95
CA ASN A 328 -12.48 -14.02 11.20
C ASN A 328 -13.47 -12.88 11.03
N LEU A 329 -13.10 -11.82 10.30
CA LEU A 329 -13.99 -10.71 10.01
C LEU A 329 -15.24 -11.17 9.24
N ILE A 330 -15.07 -11.96 8.19
CA ILE A 330 -16.20 -12.47 7.40
C ILE A 330 -17.06 -13.43 8.22
N ASN A 331 -16.47 -14.25 9.10
CA ASN A 331 -17.23 -15.14 9.98
C ASN A 331 -18.11 -14.38 10.98
N GLN A 332 -17.72 -13.18 11.42
CA GLN A 332 -18.51 -12.34 12.32
C GLN A 332 -19.73 -11.68 11.64
N LEU A 333 -19.80 -11.67 10.32
CA LEU A 333 -20.90 -11.07 9.56
C LEU A 333 -22.03 -12.06 9.25
N LYS A 334 -21.79 -13.35 9.44
CA LYS A 334 -22.78 -14.42 9.29
C LYS A 334 -23.68 -14.50 10.49
#